data_03d3f45554df21294d47eed402525472
#
_entry.id   03d3f45554df21294d47eed402525472
#
_cell.length_a   1.000
_cell.length_b   1.000
_cell.length_c   1.000
_cell.angle_alpha   90.00
_cell.angle_beta   90.00
_cell.angle_gamma   90.00
#
_symmetry.space_group_name_H-M   'P 1'
#
loop_
_entity.id
_entity.type
_entity.pdbx_description
1 polymer ?
#
loop_
_entity_poly.entity_id
_entity_poly.type
_entity_poly.pdbx_seq_one_letter_code
_entity_poly.pdbx_strand_id
1 'polypeptide(L)'
;MSQLSVPPSRRRVILKHIFVNVVLVCLLVLLGVWCYSEGKTYKLILGNYAFTGSDGLEYPALEAVEVYIDKEEPVFLLEDDSATGNAMGKRHTMVIELLDEDDNPIESRKIQFTIAELNENLEVNVAEFWLRAK
;
A
#
# COMPACT_ATOMS: atom_id res chain seq x y z
N MET A 1 -36.64 51.47 29.64
CA MET A 1 -36.85 50.43 28.67
C MET A 1 -35.55 49.80 28.28
N SER A 2 -35.37 48.57 28.66
CA SER A 2 -34.12 47.90 28.35
C SER A 2 -34.03 47.60 26.84
N GLN A 3 -33.01 48.02 26.22
CA GLN A 3 -32.78 47.69 24.84
C GLN A 3 -32.22 46.29 24.72
N LEU A 4 -32.85 45.52 23.87
CA LEU A 4 -32.45 44.15 23.58
C LEU A 4 -31.31 44.07 22.57
N SER A 5 -30.42 45.05 22.57
CA SER A 5 -29.26 45.01 21.69
C SER A 5 -28.27 43.94 22.21
N VAL A 6 -27.87 43.06 21.29
CA VAL A 6 -26.85 42.06 21.61
C VAL A 6 -25.53 42.77 21.87
N PRO A 7 -24.90 42.59 23.05
CA PRO A 7 -23.61 43.24 23.32
C PRO A 7 -22.54 42.78 22.31
N PRO A 8 -21.60 43.68 21.93
CA PRO A 8 -20.54 43.32 20.97
C PRO A 8 -19.75 42.08 21.34
N SER A 9 -19.59 41.83 22.65
CA SER A 9 -18.93 40.59 23.13
C SER A 9 -19.65 39.32 22.72
N ARG A 10 -20.98 39.38 22.63
CA ARG A 10 -21.80 38.21 22.24
C ARG A 10 -21.64 37.87 20.76
N ARG A 11 -21.51 38.88 19.90
CA ARG A 11 -21.21 38.66 18.47
C ARG A 11 -19.84 38.04 18.30
N ARG A 12 -18.87 38.48 19.02
CA ARG A 12 -17.51 37.91 18.98
C ARG A 12 -17.50 36.45 19.42
N VAL A 13 -18.26 36.12 20.47
CA VAL A 13 -18.37 34.76 20.97
C VAL A 13 -19.05 33.85 19.92
N ILE A 14 -20.12 34.35 19.29
CA ILE A 14 -20.83 33.57 18.26
C ILE A 14 -19.92 33.36 17.04
N LEU A 15 -19.23 34.38 16.57
CA LEU A 15 -18.29 34.26 15.46
C LEU A 15 -17.13 33.32 15.80
N LYS A 16 -16.66 33.36 17.04
CA LYS A 16 -15.62 32.44 17.52
C LYS A 16 -16.09 31.01 17.50
N HIS A 17 -17.32 30.74 17.94
CA HIS A 17 -17.88 29.40 17.90
C HIS A 17 -18.09 28.91 16.47
N ILE A 18 -18.57 29.76 15.56
CA ILE A 18 -18.72 29.41 14.14
C ILE A 18 -17.34 29.09 13.55
N PHE A 19 -16.33 29.92 13.84
CA PHE A 19 -14.97 29.69 13.34
C PHE A 19 -14.40 28.36 13.84
N VAL A 20 -14.54 28.09 15.14
CA VAL A 20 -14.07 26.83 15.74
C VAL A 20 -14.77 25.63 15.11
N ASN A 21 -16.09 25.71 14.92
CA ASN A 21 -16.86 24.62 14.31
C ASN A 21 -16.43 24.38 12.86
N VAL A 22 -16.21 25.44 12.09
CA VAL A 22 -15.73 25.33 10.70
C VAL A 22 -14.35 24.67 10.68
N VAL A 23 -13.44 25.08 11.57
CA VAL A 23 -12.11 24.48 11.67
C VAL A 23 -12.20 23.00 12.02
N LEU A 24 -13.07 22.64 12.97
CA LEU A 24 -13.27 21.25 13.36
C LEU A 24 -13.79 20.41 12.19
N VAL A 25 -14.76 20.90 11.44
CA VAL A 25 -15.31 20.21 10.28
C VAL A 25 -14.24 20.03 9.21
N CYS A 26 -13.44 21.07 8.94
CA CYS A 26 -12.34 20.98 7.99
C CYS A 26 -11.30 19.94 8.41
N LEU A 27 -10.94 19.88 9.70
CA LEU A 27 -10.02 18.90 10.22
C LEU A 27 -10.57 17.48 10.09
N LEU A 28 -11.85 17.28 10.37
CA LEU A 28 -12.50 15.98 10.21
C LEU A 28 -12.53 15.53 8.74
N VAL A 29 -12.80 16.46 7.82
CA VAL A 29 -12.79 16.16 6.39
C VAL A 29 -11.39 15.79 5.93
N LEU A 30 -10.39 16.55 6.34
CA LEU A 30 -8.99 16.27 6.01
C LEU A 30 -8.55 14.90 6.56
N LEU A 31 -8.92 14.62 7.81
CA LEU A 31 -8.63 13.33 8.43
C LEU A 31 -9.33 12.19 7.69
N GLY A 32 -10.58 12.38 7.30
CA GLY A 32 -11.34 11.39 6.53
C GLY A 32 -10.71 11.11 5.17
N VAL A 33 -10.29 12.14 4.46
CA VAL A 33 -9.60 12.00 3.16
C VAL A 33 -8.28 11.26 3.34
N TRP A 34 -7.53 11.64 4.36
CA TRP A 34 -6.24 10.99 4.66
C TRP A 34 -6.45 9.51 5.02
N CYS A 35 -7.40 9.20 5.89
CA CYS A 35 -7.71 7.82 6.26
C CYS A 35 -8.18 7.00 5.04
N TYR A 36 -9.00 7.60 4.17
CA TYR A 36 -9.44 6.93 2.94
C TYR A 36 -8.25 6.61 2.04
N SER A 37 -7.35 7.56 1.86
CA SER A 37 -6.16 7.39 1.03
C SER A 37 -5.23 6.29 1.57
N GLU A 38 -5.00 6.26 2.88
CA GLU A 38 -4.13 5.27 3.52
C GLU A 38 -4.82 3.91 3.70
N GLY A 39 -6.15 3.91 3.81
CA GLY A 39 -6.92 2.69 4.00
C GLY A 39 -7.37 2.00 2.72
N LYS A 40 -7.06 2.58 1.56
CA LYS A 40 -7.46 2.00 0.28
C LYS A 40 -6.72 0.69 0.05
N THR A 41 -7.50 -0.35 -0.29
CA THR A 41 -6.96 -1.67 -0.58
C THR A 41 -6.77 -1.83 -2.09
N TYR A 42 -5.58 -2.26 -2.48
CA TYR A 42 -5.24 -2.55 -3.87
C TYR A 42 -5.14 -4.04 -4.08
N LYS A 43 -5.69 -4.53 -5.18
CA LYS A 43 -5.53 -5.91 -5.61
C LYS A 43 -4.30 -5.99 -6.50
N LEU A 44 -3.31 -6.73 -6.05
CA LEU A 44 -2.09 -6.94 -6.82
C LEU A 44 -2.15 -8.29 -7.52
N ILE A 45 -1.65 -8.33 -8.74
CA ILE A 45 -1.47 -9.58 -9.46
C ILE A 45 0.00 -9.97 -9.30
N LEU A 46 0.23 -11.03 -8.54
CA LEU A 46 1.58 -11.56 -8.31
C LEU A 46 1.84 -12.65 -9.31
N GLY A 47 2.88 -12.50 -10.09
CA GLY A 47 3.29 -13.49 -11.06
C GLY A 47 4.72 -13.92 -10.86
N ASN A 48 5.06 -15.13 -11.29
CA ASN A 48 6.41 -15.67 -11.24
C ASN A 48 6.80 -16.13 -12.63
N TYR A 49 7.29 -15.17 -13.42
CA TYR A 49 7.59 -15.40 -14.84
C TYR A 49 9.03 -15.04 -15.18
N ALA A 50 9.56 -15.69 -16.20
CA ALA A 50 10.83 -15.29 -16.78
C ALA A 50 10.71 -13.85 -17.34
N PHE A 51 11.79 -13.11 -17.30
CA PHE A 51 11.79 -11.73 -17.74
C PHE A 51 13.15 -11.35 -18.32
N THR A 52 13.18 -10.25 -19.07
CA THR A 52 14.43 -9.68 -19.58
C THR A 52 14.83 -8.51 -18.68
N GLY A 53 16.05 -8.58 -18.12
CA GLY A 53 16.57 -7.54 -17.24
C GLY A 53 16.99 -6.28 -18.01
N SER A 54 17.31 -5.24 -17.27
CA SER A 54 17.80 -3.97 -17.83
C SER A 54 19.16 -4.14 -18.52
N ASP A 55 19.89 -5.20 -18.22
CA ASP A 55 21.17 -5.56 -18.85
C ASP A 55 20.98 -6.31 -20.18
N GLY A 56 19.74 -6.57 -20.60
CA GLY A 56 19.41 -7.31 -21.80
C GLY A 56 19.47 -8.83 -21.66
N LEU A 57 19.79 -9.32 -20.48
CA LEU A 57 19.84 -10.77 -20.22
C LEU A 57 18.47 -11.30 -19.83
N GLU A 58 18.19 -12.54 -20.22
CA GLU A 58 16.99 -13.24 -19.78
C GLU A 58 17.22 -13.92 -18.43
N TYR A 59 16.28 -13.74 -17.52
CA TYR A 59 16.29 -14.38 -16.23
C TYR A 59 15.10 -15.33 -16.10
N PRO A 60 15.30 -16.55 -15.60
CA PRO A 60 14.21 -17.50 -15.45
C PRO A 60 13.29 -17.15 -14.30
N ALA A 61 12.09 -17.71 -14.30
CA ALA A 61 11.19 -17.67 -13.17
C ALA A 61 11.81 -18.45 -11.99
N LEU A 62 11.35 -18.13 -10.78
CA LEU A 62 11.76 -18.86 -9.58
C LEU A 62 11.01 -20.21 -9.52
N GLU A 63 11.64 -21.25 -8.99
CA GLU A 63 11.02 -22.59 -8.94
C GLU A 63 9.79 -22.63 -8.04
N ALA A 64 9.94 -22.22 -6.79
CA ALA A 64 8.84 -22.17 -5.83
C ALA A 64 9.13 -21.07 -4.81
N VAL A 65 8.15 -20.22 -4.59
CA VAL A 65 8.32 -19.08 -3.66
C VAL A 65 7.06 -18.86 -2.83
N GLU A 66 7.25 -18.39 -1.61
CA GLU A 66 6.19 -17.79 -0.81
C GLU A 66 6.42 -16.29 -0.73
N VAL A 67 5.38 -15.53 -0.97
CA VAL A 67 5.43 -14.07 -0.99
C VAL A 67 4.56 -13.53 0.11
N TYR A 68 5.14 -12.70 0.97
CA TYR A 68 4.43 -12.02 2.05
C TYR A 68 4.39 -10.53 1.73
N ILE A 69 3.20 -9.95 1.76
CA ILE A 69 3.01 -8.51 1.62
C ILE A 69 2.52 -7.97 2.94
N ASP A 70 3.31 -7.11 3.60
CA ASP A 70 2.96 -6.42 4.85
C ASP A 70 2.47 -7.35 5.97
N LYS A 71 2.99 -8.54 6.07
CA LYS A 71 2.60 -9.55 7.07
C LYS A 71 1.20 -10.15 6.85
N GLU A 72 0.62 -9.96 5.67
CA GLU A 72 -0.59 -10.66 5.28
C GLU A 72 -0.30 -12.14 5.04
N GLU A 73 -1.35 -12.92 4.76
CA GLU A 73 -1.19 -14.33 4.45
C GLU A 73 -0.25 -14.55 3.26
N PRO A 74 0.64 -15.53 3.33
CA PRO A 74 1.57 -15.78 2.23
C PRO A 74 0.85 -16.29 0.97
N VAL A 75 1.40 -15.89 -0.17
CA VAL A 75 0.96 -16.37 -1.48
C VAL A 75 2.03 -17.33 -2.01
N PHE A 76 1.64 -18.53 -2.30
CA PHE A 76 2.55 -19.55 -2.84
C PHE A 76 2.49 -19.52 -4.37
N LEU A 77 3.65 -19.43 -5.01
CA LEU A 77 3.78 -19.37 -6.46
C LEU A 77 4.79 -20.40 -6.95
N LEU A 78 4.39 -21.18 -7.94
CA LEU A 78 5.28 -22.03 -8.71
C LEU A 78 5.76 -21.28 -9.95
N GLU A 79 6.64 -21.91 -10.71
CA GLU A 79 7.12 -21.37 -11.98
C GLU A 79 5.94 -21.12 -12.93
N ASP A 80 5.92 -19.97 -13.57
CA ASP A 80 4.87 -19.53 -14.51
C ASP A 80 3.45 -19.49 -13.90
N ASP A 81 3.38 -19.34 -12.58
CA ASP A 81 2.12 -19.23 -11.85
C ASP A 81 1.80 -17.79 -11.52
N SER A 82 0.53 -17.50 -11.27
CA SER A 82 0.08 -16.19 -10.82
C SER A 82 -1.05 -16.31 -9.81
N ALA A 83 -1.12 -15.34 -8.93
CA ALA A 83 -2.16 -15.26 -7.90
C ALA A 83 -2.42 -13.80 -7.55
N THR A 84 -3.53 -13.55 -6.84
CA THR A 84 -3.85 -12.21 -6.39
C THR A 84 -3.47 -12.04 -4.93
N GLY A 85 -2.94 -10.86 -4.62
CA GLY A 85 -2.66 -10.44 -3.26
C GLY A 85 -3.33 -9.12 -2.97
N ASN A 86 -3.59 -8.85 -1.71
CA ASN A 86 -4.16 -7.58 -1.28
C ASN A 86 -3.11 -6.74 -0.58
N ALA A 87 -3.11 -5.45 -0.86
CA ALA A 87 -2.20 -4.50 -0.25
C ALA A 87 -2.98 -3.25 0.17
N MET A 88 -2.88 -2.87 1.43
CA MET A 88 -3.55 -1.69 1.97
C MET A 88 -2.58 -0.52 2.02
N GLY A 89 -2.99 0.62 1.45
CA GLY A 89 -2.17 1.83 1.43
C GLY A 89 -1.22 1.88 0.26
N LYS A 90 -0.30 2.85 0.27
CA LYS A 90 0.57 3.14 -0.87
C LYS A 90 1.96 2.51 -0.78
N ARG A 91 2.46 2.29 0.43
CA ARG A 91 3.80 1.74 0.68
C ARG A 91 3.71 0.34 1.22
N HIS A 92 4.54 -0.54 0.68
CA HIS A 92 4.49 -1.95 1.03
C HIS A 92 5.88 -2.53 1.18
N THR A 93 5.96 -3.54 2.03
CA THR A 93 7.15 -4.37 2.18
C THR A 93 6.80 -5.77 1.71
N MET A 94 7.57 -6.28 0.78
CA MET A 94 7.41 -7.64 0.28
C MET A 94 8.57 -8.48 0.76
N VAL A 95 8.28 -9.64 1.32
CA VAL A 95 9.28 -10.64 1.67
C VAL A 95 9.06 -11.82 0.75
N ILE A 96 10.11 -12.21 0.04
CA ILE A 96 10.10 -13.34 -0.88
C ILE A 96 10.96 -14.44 -0.29
N GLU A 97 10.37 -15.59 -0.02
CA GLU A 97 11.09 -16.76 0.46
C GLU A 97 11.19 -17.78 -0.66
N LEU A 98 12.42 -18.12 -1.03
CA LEU A 98 12.69 -19.17 -1.98
C LEU A 98 12.60 -20.52 -1.26
N LEU A 99 11.81 -21.44 -1.81
CA LEU A 99 11.57 -22.75 -1.22
C LEU A 99 12.33 -23.84 -1.95
N ASP A 100 12.68 -24.91 -1.22
CA ASP A 100 13.25 -26.12 -1.80
C ASP A 100 12.13 -27.12 -2.23
N GLU A 101 12.52 -28.31 -2.64
CA GLU A 101 11.56 -29.34 -3.07
C GLU A 101 10.63 -29.80 -1.95
N ASP A 102 11.05 -29.66 -0.70
CA ASP A 102 10.27 -30.03 0.49
C ASP A 102 9.50 -28.84 1.08
N ASP A 103 9.40 -27.75 0.33
CA ASP A 103 8.76 -26.50 0.75
C ASP A 103 9.41 -25.84 1.98
N ASN A 104 10.69 -26.09 2.20
CA ASN A 104 11.46 -25.42 3.25
C ASN A 104 12.13 -24.16 2.71
N PRO A 105 12.11 -23.04 3.45
CA PRO A 105 12.77 -21.82 2.99
C PRO A 105 14.27 -21.99 2.92
N ILE A 106 14.84 -21.68 1.74
CA ILE A 106 16.29 -21.73 1.49
C ILE A 106 16.90 -20.36 1.69
N GLU A 107 16.24 -19.32 1.14
CA GLU A 107 16.72 -17.96 1.16
C GLU A 107 15.53 -17.02 1.23
N SER A 108 15.68 -15.92 1.94
CA SER A 108 14.65 -14.89 2.08
C SER A 108 15.23 -13.54 1.70
N ARG A 109 14.48 -12.76 0.92
CA ARG A 109 14.84 -11.40 0.54
C ARG A 109 13.69 -10.46 0.77
N LYS A 110 14.02 -9.22 1.10
CA LYS A 110 13.03 -8.19 1.42
C LYS A 110 13.19 -7.01 0.48
N ILE A 111 12.07 -6.49 -0.01
CA ILE A 111 12.05 -5.30 -0.85
C ILE A 111 10.90 -4.40 -0.44
N GLN A 112 11.13 -3.09 -0.48
CA GLN A 112 10.10 -2.09 -0.28
C GLN A 112 9.70 -1.50 -1.61
N PHE A 113 8.39 -1.32 -1.81
CA PHE A 113 7.87 -0.74 -3.03
C PHE A 113 6.63 0.12 -2.75
N THR A 114 6.27 0.94 -3.72
CA THR A 114 5.06 1.75 -3.66
C THR A 114 4.13 1.35 -4.81
N ILE A 115 2.83 1.58 -4.62
CA ILE A 115 1.85 1.29 -5.68
C ILE A 115 2.13 2.12 -6.94
N ALA A 116 2.67 3.33 -6.78
CA ALA A 116 3.00 4.19 -7.92
C ALA A 116 4.10 3.62 -8.83
N GLU A 117 4.95 2.73 -8.30
CA GLU A 117 6.01 2.07 -9.07
C GLU A 117 5.48 0.96 -9.97
N LEU A 118 4.26 0.50 -9.72
CA LEU A 118 3.64 -0.59 -10.46
C LEU A 118 2.92 -0.06 -11.70
N ASN A 119 2.68 -0.94 -12.67
CA ASN A 119 1.93 -0.58 -13.87
C ASN A 119 0.44 -0.38 -13.55
N GLU A 120 -0.35 0.02 -14.56
CA GLU A 120 -1.78 0.28 -14.40
C GLU A 120 -2.56 -0.94 -13.93
N ASN A 121 -2.10 -2.12 -14.28
CA ASN A 121 -2.74 -3.39 -13.93
C ASN A 121 -2.33 -3.87 -12.54
N LEU A 122 -1.44 -3.17 -11.85
CA LEU A 122 -0.89 -3.55 -10.54
C LEU A 122 -0.27 -4.95 -10.58
N GLU A 123 0.46 -5.23 -11.63
CA GLU A 123 1.16 -6.50 -11.80
C GLU A 123 2.56 -6.43 -11.19
N VAL A 124 2.92 -7.47 -10.46
CA VAL A 124 4.24 -7.62 -9.85
C VAL A 124 4.83 -8.94 -10.34
N ASN A 125 6.00 -8.88 -10.98
CA ASN A 125 6.75 -10.08 -11.30
C ASN A 125 7.70 -10.37 -10.13
N VAL A 126 7.40 -11.40 -9.36
CA VAL A 126 8.16 -11.76 -8.17
C VAL A 126 9.61 -12.12 -8.51
N ALA A 127 9.85 -12.76 -9.66
CA ALA A 127 11.20 -13.10 -10.12
C ALA A 127 12.05 -11.84 -10.33
N GLU A 128 11.46 -10.79 -10.90
CA GLU A 128 12.14 -9.50 -11.08
C GLU A 128 12.41 -8.82 -9.75
N PHE A 129 11.43 -8.83 -8.85
CA PHE A 129 11.58 -8.27 -7.52
C PHE A 129 12.65 -9.01 -6.70
N TRP A 130 12.76 -10.31 -6.89
CA TRP A 130 13.80 -11.11 -6.23
C TRP A 130 15.21 -10.62 -6.56
N LEU A 131 15.48 -10.27 -7.81
CA LEU A 131 16.77 -9.74 -8.20
C LEU A 131 17.05 -8.36 -7.62
N ARG A 132 16.01 -7.55 -7.44
CA ARG A 132 16.12 -6.21 -6.87
C ARG A 132 16.20 -6.23 -5.34
N ALA A 133 15.73 -7.28 -4.71
CA ALA A 133 15.66 -7.41 -3.26
C ALA A 133 17.01 -7.74 -2.64
N LYS A 134 17.15 -7.40 -1.39
CA LYS A 134 18.36 -7.65 -0.60
C LYS A 134 18.10 -8.56 0.58
#